data_168d353db021a353bcf400ff03bb7aa0
#
_entry.id   168d353db021a353bcf400ff03bb7aa0
#
_cell.length_a   1.000
_cell.length_b   1.000
_cell.length_c   1.000
_cell.angle_alpha   90.00
_cell.angle_beta   90.00
_cell.angle_gamma   90.00
#
_symmetry.space_group_name_H-M   'P 1'
#
loop_
_entity.id
_entity.type
_entity.pdbx_description
1 polymer ?
#
loop_
_entity_poly.entity_id
_entity_poly.type
_entity_poly.pdbx_seq_one_letter_code
_entity_poly.pdbx_strand_id
1 'polypeptide(L)'
;AWSIAGRQFFAVGDITTIDNMATYCTFFNRKIVEANQLASPYDLVKSNEWTLGKMFEMIESAYVPGQSDNEAQVYGLSAENSFGFMMLMASGELISRNDENDIPQITIGNERSLSIADMLVSKTAGNKAIYLGADTAIMNNFRNSQSLFMPEVLYHLITLRDSDLDVGVVPLPKYDSEQDSYYSFTTGYC
;
A
#
# COMPACT_ATOMS: atom_id res chain seq x y z
N ALA A 1 -2.97 14.96 13.52
CA ALA A 1 -2.97 15.61 14.82
C ALA A 1 -4.29 15.36 15.52
N TRP A 2 -4.23 14.97 16.80
CA TRP A 2 -5.40 14.63 17.62
C TRP A 2 -5.79 15.80 18.54
N SER A 3 -5.23 16.98 18.26
CA SER A 3 -5.51 18.23 18.96
C SER A 3 -6.16 19.24 18.02
N ILE A 4 -7.02 20.07 18.59
CA ILE A 4 -7.66 21.22 17.93
C ILE A 4 -7.63 22.38 18.90
N ALA A 5 -7.09 23.53 18.48
CA ALA A 5 -6.97 24.73 19.30
C ALA A 5 -6.31 24.46 20.67
N GLY A 6 -5.23 23.68 20.68
CA GLY A 6 -4.48 23.32 21.89
C GLY A 6 -5.18 22.34 22.84
N ARG A 7 -6.29 21.73 22.42
CA ARG A 7 -7.01 20.71 23.21
C ARG A 7 -6.82 19.34 22.56
N GLN A 8 -6.29 18.39 23.33
CA GLN A 8 -6.15 17.00 22.93
C GLN A 8 -7.44 16.23 23.22
N PHE A 9 -8.06 15.66 22.20
CA PHE A 9 -9.30 14.89 22.30
C PHE A 9 -9.05 13.39 22.32
N PHE A 10 -7.96 12.93 21.74
CA PHE A 10 -7.58 11.52 21.67
C PHE A 10 -6.10 11.37 21.97
N ALA A 11 -5.74 10.24 22.55
CA ALA A 11 -4.36 9.83 22.76
C ALA A 11 -4.20 8.38 22.29
N VAL A 12 -3.15 8.13 21.52
CA VAL A 12 -2.70 6.78 21.10
C VAL A 12 -1.24 6.66 21.53
N GLY A 13 -0.83 5.49 21.93
CA GLY A 13 0.55 5.25 22.34
C GLY A 13 0.79 3.80 22.74
N ASP A 14 1.95 3.55 23.31
CA ASP A 14 2.48 2.21 23.65
C ASP A 14 1.63 1.38 24.65
N ILE A 15 0.50 1.91 25.10
CA ILE A 15 -0.45 1.21 25.98
C ILE A 15 -1.20 0.11 25.20
N THR A 16 -1.29 0.26 23.86
CA THR A 16 -1.96 -0.70 22.99
C THR A 16 -1.03 -1.10 21.85
N THR A 17 -1.16 -2.33 21.36
CA THR A 17 -0.44 -2.81 20.17
C THR A 17 -1.22 -2.55 18.89
N ILE A 18 -2.38 -1.91 18.98
CA ILE A 18 -3.31 -1.72 17.86
C ILE A 18 -2.70 -0.84 16.79
N ASP A 19 -2.02 0.24 17.17
CA ASP A 19 -1.32 1.14 16.25
C ASP A 19 -0.27 0.40 15.42
N ASN A 20 0.55 -0.48 16.04
CA ASN A 20 1.52 -1.29 15.31
C ASN A 20 0.84 -2.27 14.35
N MET A 21 -0.21 -2.96 14.82
CA MET A 21 -0.93 -3.95 14.02
C MET A 21 -1.76 -3.33 12.88
N ALA A 22 -2.26 -2.12 13.10
CA ALA A 22 -3.06 -1.37 12.13
C ALA A 22 -2.20 -0.53 11.15
N THR A 23 -0.88 -0.66 11.21
CA THR A 23 0.03 0.02 10.30
C THR A 23 0.01 -0.63 8.92
N TYR A 24 -0.20 0.16 7.87
CA TYR A 24 -0.15 -0.32 6.49
C TYR A 24 1.27 -0.63 6.04
N CYS A 25 1.40 -1.70 5.28
CA CYS A 25 2.63 -2.14 4.62
C CYS A 25 2.29 -2.79 3.28
N THR A 26 3.29 -3.24 2.54
CA THR A 26 3.10 -4.06 1.34
C THR A 26 3.58 -5.47 1.61
N PHE A 27 2.65 -6.41 1.59
CA PHE A 27 2.98 -7.84 1.53
C PHE A 27 3.34 -8.21 0.10
N PHE A 28 4.30 -9.11 -0.07
CA PHE A 28 4.62 -9.66 -1.39
C PHE A 28 4.92 -11.16 -1.33
N ASN A 29 4.58 -11.86 -2.39
CA ASN A 29 4.85 -13.28 -2.55
C ASN A 29 6.25 -13.49 -3.13
N ARG A 30 7.18 -14.01 -2.31
CA ARG A 30 8.58 -14.20 -2.70
C ARG A 30 8.73 -15.22 -3.81
N LYS A 31 7.91 -16.27 -3.85
CA LYS A 31 7.92 -17.26 -4.93
C LYS A 31 7.57 -16.65 -6.27
N ILE A 32 6.64 -15.71 -6.33
CA ILE A 32 6.30 -14.98 -7.57
C ILE A 32 7.44 -14.06 -7.99
N VAL A 33 8.09 -13.37 -7.04
CA VAL A 33 9.29 -12.55 -7.32
C VAL A 33 10.39 -13.42 -7.96
N GLU A 34 10.69 -14.56 -7.37
CA GLU A 34 11.73 -15.49 -7.85
C GLU A 34 11.38 -16.09 -9.21
N ALA A 35 10.15 -16.59 -9.38
CA ALA A 35 9.69 -17.21 -10.62
C ALA A 35 9.74 -16.26 -11.83
N ASN A 36 9.50 -14.98 -11.61
CA ASN A 36 9.54 -13.94 -12.64
C ASN A 36 10.89 -13.21 -12.71
N GLN A 37 11.90 -13.63 -11.94
CA GLN A 37 13.24 -13.02 -11.89
C GLN A 37 13.18 -11.50 -11.61
N LEU A 38 12.23 -11.06 -10.79
CA LEU A 38 12.05 -9.66 -10.43
C LEU A 38 13.10 -9.25 -9.40
N ALA A 39 13.42 -7.95 -9.37
CA ALA A 39 14.23 -7.38 -8.30
C ALA A 39 13.58 -7.62 -6.92
N SER A 40 14.38 -7.96 -5.93
CA SER A 40 13.89 -8.16 -4.57
C SER A 40 13.32 -6.85 -4.00
N PRO A 41 12.06 -6.80 -3.54
CA PRO A 41 11.54 -5.60 -2.87
C PRO A 41 12.38 -5.17 -1.67
N TYR A 42 13.03 -6.09 -0.96
CA TYR A 42 13.95 -5.76 0.12
C TYR A 42 15.17 -4.98 -0.35
N ASP A 43 15.74 -5.36 -1.50
CA ASP A 43 16.91 -4.67 -2.04
C ASP A 43 16.52 -3.32 -2.61
N LEU A 44 15.35 -3.20 -3.25
CA LEU A 44 14.80 -1.92 -3.69
C LEU A 44 14.56 -0.95 -2.53
N VAL A 45 14.10 -1.44 -1.36
CA VAL A 45 13.99 -0.61 -0.16
C VAL A 45 15.36 -0.14 0.33
N LYS A 46 16.35 -1.04 0.39
CA LYS A 46 17.71 -0.70 0.83
C LYS A 46 18.42 0.28 -0.09
N SER A 47 18.22 0.15 -1.40
CA SER A 47 18.77 1.08 -2.41
C SER A 47 17.95 2.36 -2.57
N ASN A 48 16.85 2.51 -1.82
CA ASN A 48 15.93 3.65 -1.91
C ASN A 48 15.16 3.75 -3.24
N GLU A 49 15.04 2.63 -3.97
CA GLU A 49 14.40 2.51 -5.29
C GLU A 49 12.99 1.91 -5.23
N TRP A 50 12.48 1.57 -4.04
CA TRP A 50 11.12 1.07 -3.87
C TRP A 50 10.12 2.22 -4.02
N THR A 51 9.69 2.45 -5.26
CA THR A 51 8.79 3.54 -5.66
C THR A 51 7.51 3.00 -6.29
N LEU A 52 6.46 3.84 -6.41
CA LEU A 52 5.23 3.51 -7.13
C LEU A 52 5.51 3.09 -8.58
N GLY A 53 6.38 3.80 -9.27
CA GLY A 53 6.79 3.45 -10.62
C GLY A 53 7.35 2.04 -10.69
N LYS A 54 8.26 1.70 -9.76
CA LYS A 54 8.86 0.36 -9.69
C LYS A 54 7.87 -0.72 -9.32
N MET A 55 6.97 -0.43 -8.38
CA MET A 55 5.88 -1.34 -8.02
C MET A 55 4.99 -1.65 -9.24
N PHE A 56 4.59 -0.64 -10.03
CA PHE A 56 3.78 -0.85 -11.24
C PHE A 56 4.52 -1.64 -12.33
N GLU A 57 5.82 -1.43 -12.53
CA GLU A 57 6.62 -2.26 -13.43
C GLU A 57 6.58 -3.75 -13.01
N MET A 58 6.72 -4.03 -11.72
CA MET A 58 6.67 -5.40 -11.20
C MET A 58 5.27 -6.00 -11.30
N ILE A 59 4.21 -5.20 -11.08
CA ILE A 59 2.80 -5.60 -11.25
C ILE A 59 2.56 -6.11 -12.67
N GLU A 60 2.96 -5.33 -13.67
CA GLU A 60 2.82 -5.71 -15.09
C GLU A 60 3.61 -6.96 -15.43
N SER A 61 4.83 -7.09 -14.90
CA SER A 61 5.70 -8.23 -15.18
C SER A 61 5.22 -9.54 -14.56
N ALA A 62 4.49 -9.49 -13.45
CA ALA A 62 3.98 -10.67 -12.76
C ALA A 62 2.60 -11.12 -13.25
N TYR A 63 1.93 -10.31 -14.05
CA TYR A 63 0.58 -10.59 -14.51
C TYR A 63 0.52 -11.83 -15.41
N VAL A 64 -0.36 -12.77 -15.08
CA VAL A 64 -0.69 -13.91 -15.92
C VAL A 64 -2.20 -13.89 -16.19
N PRO A 65 -2.63 -13.76 -17.47
CA PRO A 65 -4.06 -13.75 -17.79
C PRO A 65 -4.72 -15.09 -17.46
N GLY A 66 -5.97 -15.03 -17.04
CA GLY A 66 -6.80 -16.21 -16.78
C GLY A 66 -7.47 -16.74 -18.04
N GLN A 67 -8.34 -17.73 -17.86
CA GLN A 67 -9.10 -18.33 -18.95
C GLN A 67 -10.27 -17.48 -19.43
N SER A 68 -10.70 -16.51 -18.63
CA SER A 68 -11.75 -15.55 -18.96
C SER A 68 -11.22 -14.11 -18.93
N ASP A 69 -11.87 -13.23 -19.68
CA ASP A 69 -11.42 -11.83 -19.82
C ASP A 69 -11.42 -11.02 -18.51
N ASN A 70 -12.13 -11.48 -17.49
CA ASN A 70 -12.30 -10.77 -16.22
C ASN A 70 -11.57 -11.42 -15.04
N GLU A 71 -10.81 -12.49 -15.29
CA GLU A 71 -10.04 -13.19 -14.26
C GLU A 71 -8.57 -13.29 -14.68
N ALA A 72 -7.67 -13.07 -13.73
CA ALA A 72 -6.26 -13.38 -13.91
C ALA A 72 -5.95 -14.73 -13.24
N GLN A 73 -5.00 -15.45 -13.79
CA GLN A 73 -4.39 -16.59 -13.09
C GLN A 73 -3.45 -16.08 -11.99
N VAL A 74 -2.74 -14.99 -12.27
CA VAL A 74 -1.95 -14.25 -11.29
C VAL A 74 -2.13 -12.76 -11.52
N TYR A 75 -2.58 -12.05 -10.51
CA TYR A 75 -2.58 -10.59 -10.45
C TYR A 75 -1.20 -10.08 -10.01
N GLY A 76 -0.77 -8.96 -10.56
CA GLY A 76 0.39 -8.24 -10.02
C GLY A 76 0.06 -7.54 -8.70
N LEU A 77 -1.21 -7.13 -8.53
CA LEU A 77 -1.70 -6.47 -7.33
C LEU A 77 -3.12 -6.93 -7.00
N SER A 78 -3.36 -7.24 -5.73
CA SER A 78 -4.69 -7.32 -5.17
C SER A 78 -4.79 -6.35 -4.00
N ALA A 79 -5.70 -5.39 -4.07
CA ALA A 79 -5.84 -4.34 -3.07
C ALA A 79 -7.29 -3.89 -2.90
N GLU A 80 -7.56 -3.19 -1.81
CA GLU A 80 -8.85 -2.55 -1.59
C GLU A 80 -9.11 -1.40 -2.57
N ASN A 81 -10.37 -1.03 -2.72
CA ASN A 81 -10.76 0.14 -3.52
C ASN A 81 -10.14 1.45 -3.00
N SER A 82 -9.69 1.47 -1.74
CA SER A 82 -8.95 2.55 -1.10
C SER A 82 -7.47 2.65 -1.50
N PHE A 83 -6.97 1.74 -2.36
CA PHE A 83 -5.55 1.69 -2.77
C PHE A 83 -4.99 3.04 -3.21
N GLY A 84 -5.73 3.78 -4.04
CA GLY A 84 -5.31 5.11 -4.47
C GLY A 84 -5.08 6.07 -3.30
N PHE A 85 -5.96 6.03 -2.31
CA PHE A 85 -5.84 6.82 -1.08
C PHE A 85 -4.64 6.36 -0.24
N MET A 86 -4.43 5.05 -0.09
CA MET A 86 -3.25 4.51 0.61
C MET A 86 -1.95 5.02 0.00
N MET A 87 -1.83 4.98 -1.32
CA MET A 87 -0.63 5.42 -2.03
C MET A 87 -0.42 6.94 -1.93
N LEU A 88 -1.49 7.72 -1.94
CA LEU A 88 -1.43 9.16 -1.73
C LEU A 88 -0.85 9.48 -0.33
N MET A 89 -1.34 8.82 0.71
CA MET A 89 -0.83 8.98 2.09
C MET A 89 0.63 8.52 2.21
N ALA A 90 0.99 7.40 1.56
CA ALA A 90 2.37 6.89 1.53
C ALA A 90 3.33 7.84 0.80
N SER A 91 2.82 8.68 -0.07
CA SER A 91 3.58 9.74 -0.76
C SER A 91 3.81 10.99 0.09
N GLY A 92 3.39 10.97 1.36
CA GLY A 92 3.55 12.09 2.30
C GLY A 92 2.49 13.18 2.19
N GLU A 93 1.50 12.98 1.31
CA GLU A 93 0.38 13.91 1.19
C GLU A 93 -0.66 13.65 2.28
N LEU A 94 -0.98 14.69 3.05
CA LEU A 94 -2.00 14.63 4.09
C LEU A 94 -3.24 15.39 3.65
N ILE A 95 -4.41 14.88 4.03
CA ILE A 95 -5.68 15.55 3.75
C ILE A 95 -5.71 16.93 4.44
N SER A 96 -5.20 16.97 5.68
CA SER A 96 -5.14 18.21 6.46
C SER A 96 -3.88 18.27 7.32
N ARG A 97 -3.43 19.47 7.59
CA ARG A 97 -2.39 19.80 8.59
C ARG A 97 -2.90 20.91 9.50
N ASN A 98 -2.48 20.89 10.75
CA ASN A 98 -2.79 22.00 11.64
C ASN A 98 -1.90 23.22 11.29
N ASP A 99 -2.49 24.40 11.31
CA ASP A 99 -1.76 25.66 11.21
C ASP A 99 -1.03 26.00 12.53
N GLU A 100 -0.42 27.18 12.60
CA GLU A 100 0.32 27.68 13.78
C GLU A 100 -0.54 27.84 15.03
N ASN A 101 -1.87 27.92 14.87
CA ASN A 101 -2.85 28.03 15.95
C ASN A 101 -3.49 26.67 16.30
N ASP A 102 -2.93 25.57 15.76
CA ASP A 102 -3.47 24.23 15.93
C ASP A 102 -4.87 24.04 15.33
N ILE A 103 -5.19 24.81 14.26
CA ILE A 103 -6.45 24.70 13.53
C ILE A 103 -6.23 23.88 12.25
N PRO A 104 -7.02 22.80 12.02
CA PRO A 104 -6.90 21.98 10.82
C PRO A 104 -7.18 22.77 9.53
N GLN A 105 -6.25 22.73 8.60
CA GLN A 105 -6.35 23.29 7.25
C GLN A 105 -6.31 22.16 6.24
N ILE A 106 -7.16 22.21 5.21
CA ILE A 106 -7.12 21.24 4.11
C ILE A 106 -5.86 21.49 3.28
N THR A 107 -5.04 20.46 3.09
CA THR A 107 -3.78 20.54 2.35
C THR A 107 -3.74 19.71 1.08
N ILE A 108 -4.70 18.80 0.91
CA ILE A 108 -4.85 18.02 -0.32
C ILE A 108 -5.37 18.92 -1.47
N GLY A 109 -5.00 18.58 -2.72
CA GLY A 109 -5.38 19.35 -3.90
C GLY A 109 -4.28 20.28 -4.42
N ASN A 110 -3.08 20.20 -3.85
CA ASN A 110 -1.88 20.83 -4.39
C ASN A 110 -1.40 20.11 -5.68
N GLU A 111 -0.46 20.70 -6.42
CA GLU A 111 0.07 20.13 -7.67
C GLU A 111 0.63 18.72 -7.49
N ARG A 112 1.32 18.44 -6.37
CA ARG A 112 1.89 17.13 -6.08
C ARG A 112 0.80 16.09 -5.86
N SER A 113 -0.21 16.37 -5.05
CA SER A 113 -1.31 15.43 -4.82
C SER A 113 -2.12 15.15 -6.08
N LEU A 114 -2.30 16.15 -6.95
CA LEU A 114 -2.95 15.96 -8.26
C LEU A 114 -2.10 15.09 -9.19
N SER A 115 -0.78 15.33 -9.26
CA SER A 115 0.15 14.50 -10.06
C SER A 115 0.16 13.04 -9.62
N ILE A 116 0.13 12.80 -8.31
CA ILE A 116 0.03 11.46 -7.74
C ILE A 116 -1.30 10.80 -8.14
N ALA A 117 -2.40 11.53 -8.00
CA ALA A 117 -3.72 11.02 -8.37
C ALA A 117 -3.80 10.67 -9.87
N ASP A 118 -3.30 11.53 -10.75
CA ASP A 118 -3.26 11.29 -12.20
C ASP A 118 -2.43 10.05 -12.53
N MET A 119 -1.26 9.89 -11.90
CA MET A 119 -0.43 8.70 -12.07
C MET A 119 -1.20 7.44 -11.63
N LEU A 120 -1.81 7.46 -10.44
CA LEU A 120 -2.55 6.30 -9.91
C LEU A 120 -3.72 5.93 -10.83
N VAL A 121 -4.52 6.90 -11.24
CA VAL A 121 -5.65 6.66 -12.17
C VAL A 121 -5.14 6.09 -13.49
N SER A 122 -4.09 6.66 -14.07
CA SER A 122 -3.54 6.20 -15.35
C SER A 122 -3.01 4.76 -15.29
N LYS A 123 -2.50 4.32 -14.13
CA LYS A 123 -1.93 2.98 -13.92
C LYS A 123 -2.96 1.94 -13.50
N THR A 124 -4.05 2.35 -12.85
CA THR A 124 -5.05 1.41 -12.32
C THR A 124 -6.30 1.28 -13.19
N ALA A 125 -6.71 2.34 -13.89
CA ALA A 125 -7.95 2.33 -14.66
C ALA A 125 -7.91 1.31 -15.80
N GLY A 126 -8.77 0.29 -15.73
CA GLY A 126 -8.86 -0.77 -16.74
C GLY A 126 -7.68 -1.72 -16.79
N ASN A 127 -6.76 -1.65 -15.83
CA ASN A 127 -5.57 -2.51 -15.78
C ASN A 127 -5.94 -3.91 -15.26
N LYS A 128 -5.88 -4.90 -16.13
CA LYS A 128 -6.22 -6.31 -15.81
C LYS A 128 -5.21 -6.99 -14.88
N ALA A 129 -4.01 -6.44 -14.73
CA ALA A 129 -3.01 -6.93 -13.76
C ALA A 129 -3.35 -6.56 -12.32
N ILE A 130 -4.37 -5.72 -12.12
CA ILE A 130 -4.75 -5.19 -10.81
C ILE A 130 -6.17 -5.65 -10.46
N TYR A 131 -6.30 -6.30 -9.32
CA TYR A 131 -7.58 -6.58 -8.70
C TYR A 131 -7.85 -5.55 -7.59
N LEU A 132 -8.94 -4.80 -7.73
CA LEU A 132 -9.45 -3.92 -6.66
C LEU A 132 -10.80 -4.46 -6.18
N GLY A 133 -10.94 -4.71 -4.90
CA GLY A 133 -12.15 -5.32 -4.39
C GLY A 133 -12.26 -5.39 -2.88
N ALA A 134 -13.01 -6.38 -2.40
CA ALA A 134 -13.23 -6.60 -0.98
C ALA A 134 -12.10 -7.40 -0.35
N ASP A 135 -11.82 -7.13 0.92
CA ASP A 135 -10.79 -7.75 1.76
C ASP A 135 -10.71 -9.29 1.63
N THR A 136 -11.86 -9.97 1.73
CA THR A 136 -11.90 -11.45 1.62
C THR A 136 -11.34 -11.96 0.29
N ALA A 137 -11.65 -11.31 -0.82
CA ALA A 137 -11.17 -11.73 -2.14
C ALA A 137 -9.67 -11.40 -2.31
N ILE A 138 -9.22 -10.26 -1.83
CA ILE A 138 -7.81 -9.85 -1.79
C ILE A 138 -6.99 -10.89 -1.03
N MET A 139 -7.43 -11.23 0.17
CA MET A 139 -6.77 -12.21 1.03
C MET A 139 -6.74 -13.61 0.37
N ASN A 140 -7.83 -14.03 -0.29
CA ASN A 140 -7.88 -15.30 -1.01
C ASN A 140 -6.92 -15.32 -2.20
N ASN A 141 -6.88 -14.28 -3.03
CA ASN A 141 -5.93 -14.16 -4.13
C ASN A 141 -4.50 -14.29 -3.63
N PHE A 142 -4.15 -13.60 -2.56
CA PHE A 142 -2.82 -13.63 -1.99
C PHE A 142 -2.47 -15.00 -1.39
N ARG A 143 -3.37 -15.59 -0.59
CA ARG A 143 -3.20 -16.93 0.02
C ARG A 143 -3.03 -18.04 -1.01
N ASN A 144 -3.72 -17.94 -2.14
CA ASN A 144 -3.66 -18.92 -3.22
C ASN A 144 -2.48 -18.70 -4.16
N SER A 145 -1.53 -17.81 -3.81
CA SER A 145 -0.41 -17.42 -4.68
C SER A 145 -0.88 -16.84 -6.04
N GLN A 146 -2.03 -16.21 -6.06
CA GLN A 146 -2.61 -15.57 -7.24
C GLN A 146 -2.40 -14.04 -7.22
N SER A 147 -1.54 -13.52 -6.36
CA SER A 147 -1.18 -12.10 -6.34
C SER A 147 0.26 -11.91 -5.91
N LEU A 148 0.99 -11.03 -6.63
CA LEU A 148 2.34 -10.65 -6.26
C LEU A 148 2.34 -9.74 -5.03
N PHE A 149 1.56 -8.65 -5.07
CA PHE A 149 1.48 -7.65 -4.01
C PHE A 149 0.09 -7.60 -3.38
N MET A 150 0.09 -7.32 -2.06
CA MET A 150 -1.08 -7.05 -1.25
C MET A 150 -0.75 -5.95 -0.24
N PRO A 151 -1.02 -4.67 -0.55
CA PRO A 151 -0.93 -3.58 0.43
C PRO A 151 -2.05 -3.72 1.45
N GLU A 152 -1.67 -3.96 2.71
CA GLU A 152 -2.59 -4.21 3.82
C GLU A 152 -1.95 -3.91 5.18
N VAL A 153 -2.75 -3.97 6.25
CA VAL A 153 -2.27 -3.75 7.61
C VAL A 153 -1.47 -4.94 8.12
N LEU A 154 -0.48 -4.69 8.95
CA LEU A 154 0.40 -5.71 9.55
C LEU A 154 -0.37 -6.82 10.29
N TYR A 155 -1.58 -6.54 10.78
CA TYR A 155 -2.45 -7.53 11.41
C TYR A 155 -2.62 -8.80 10.57
N HIS A 156 -2.64 -8.68 9.25
CA HIS A 156 -2.81 -9.83 8.35
C HIS A 156 -1.65 -10.83 8.38
N LEU A 157 -0.49 -10.49 8.95
CA LEU A 157 0.56 -11.48 9.24
C LEU A 157 0.07 -12.62 10.13
N ILE A 158 -0.83 -12.33 11.07
CA ILE A 158 -1.40 -13.35 11.95
C ILE A 158 -2.22 -14.36 11.14
N THR A 159 -2.99 -13.87 10.17
CA THR A 159 -3.85 -14.69 9.32
C THR A 159 -3.08 -15.43 8.22
N LEU A 160 -1.89 -14.96 7.85
CA LEU A 160 -1.02 -15.58 6.84
C LEU A 160 -0.03 -16.59 7.46
N ARG A 161 0.18 -16.54 8.76
CA ARG A 161 1.18 -17.37 9.47
C ARG A 161 1.00 -18.87 9.27
N ASP A 162 -0.24 -19.33 9.17
CA ASP A 162 -0.58 -20.75 9.05
C ASP A 162 -0.73 -21.19 7.57
N SER A 163 -0.25 -20.38 6.64
CA SER A 163 -0.23 -20.69 5.20
C SER A 163 1.18 -21.12 4.75
N ASP A 164 1.25 -21.90 3.66
CA ASP A 164 2.52 -22.30 3.02
C ASP A 164 3.14 -21.19 2.13
N LEU A 165 2.66 -19.96 2.31
CA LEU A 165 3.16 -18.79 1.56
C LEU A 165 4.53 -18.36 2.07
N ASP A 166 5.44 -18.10 1.14
CA ASP A 166 6.68 -17.40 1.42
C ASP A 166 6.42 -15.89 1.28
N VAL A 167 6.05 -15.26 2.40
CA VAL A 167 5.62 -13.86 2.47
C VAL A 167 6.78 -12.96 2.84
N GLY A 168 6.99 -11.92 2.05
CA GLY A 168 7.82 -10.78 2.40
C GLY A 168 6.99 -9.57 2.78
N VAL A 169 7.57 -8.66 3.56
CA VAL A 169 6.95 -7.40 4.00
C VAL A 169 7.91 -6.26 3.78
N VAL A 170 7.44 -5.23 3.11
CA VAL A 170 8.15 -3.97 2.90
C VAL A 170 7.23 -2.78 3.21
N PRO A 171 7.76 -1.57 3.45
CA PRO A 171 6.91 -0.39 3.58
C PRO A 171 6.07 -0.16 2.32
N LEU A 172 5.04 0.67 2.43
CA LEU A 172 4.38 1.21 1.23
C LEU A 172 5.42 1.95 0.36
N PRO A 173 5.30 1.88 -0.98
CA PRO A 173 6.28 2.50 -1.85
C PRO A 173 6.26 4.03 -1.75
N LYS A 174 7.40 4.66 -2.00
CA LYS A 174 7.48 6.10 -2.20
C LYS A 174 6.83 6.49 -3.53
N TYR A 175 6.41 7.74 -3.64
CA TYR A 175 5.96 8.26 -4.92
C TYR A 175 7.08 8.22 -5.97
N ASP A 176 8.24 8.76 -5.61
CA ASP A 176 9.42 8.85 -6.47
C ASP A 176 10.72 8.73 -5.64
N SER A 177 11.86 8.82 -6.32
CA SER A 177 13.18 8.76 -5.67
C SER A 177 13.52 10.01 -4.86
N GLU A 178 12.85 11.13 -5.08
CA GLU A 178 13.09 12.41 -4.39
C GLU A 178 12.38 12.47 -3.04
N GLN A 179 11.42 11.60 -2.80
CA GLN A 179 10.77 11.48 -1.50
C GLN A 179 11.79 11.00 -0.45
N ASP A 180 11.95 11.74 0.64
CA ASP A 180 12.96 11.51 1.67
C ASP A 180 12.85 10.16 2.35
N SER A 181 11.62 9.78 2.71
CA SER A 181 11.34 8.65 3.59
C SER A 181 10.17 7.83 3.10
N TYR A 182 10.14 6.57 3.51
CA TYR A 182 8.93 5.75 3.41
C TYR A 182 7.95 6.18 4.49
N TYR A 183 6.73 6.52 4.09
CA TYR A 183 5.65 6.85 5.01
C TYR A 183 4.69 5.69 5.12
N SER A 184 4.23 5.46 6.33
CA SER A 184 3.13 4.56 6.63
C SER A 184 2.11 5.30 7.49
N PHE A 185 0.91 4.78 7.53
CA PHE A 185 -0.15 5.31 8.38
C PHE A 185 -0.90 4.15 9.02
N THR A 186 -1.58 4.45 10.10
CA THR A 186 -2.42 3.49 10.79
C THR A 186 -3.88 3.72 10.42
N THR A 187 -4.65 2.65 10.27
CA THR A 187 -6.09 2.78 10.13
C THR A 187 -6.71 3.15 11.48
N GLY A 188 -7.80 3.89 11.43
CA GLY A 188 -8.44 4.46 12.62
C GLY A 188 -9.29 3.47 13.41
N TYR A 189 -8.75 2.35 13.79
CA TYR A 189 -9.34 1.52 14.85
C TYR A 189 -8.97 2.12 16.21
N CYS A 190 -9.55 3.28 16.50
CA CYS A 190 -9.47 3.92 17.81
C CYS A 190 -10.76 3.69 18.58
#